data_9495e91851d39786046b44eb37e12366
#
_entry.id   9495e91851d39786046b44eb37e12366
#
_cell.length_a   1.000
_cell.length_b   1.000
_cell.length_c   1.000
_cell.angle_alpha   90.00
_cell.angle_beta   90.00
_cell.angle_gamma   90.00
#
_symmetry.space_group_name_H-M   'P 1'
#
loop_
_entity.id
_entity.type
_entity.pdbx_description
1 polymer ?
#
loop_
_entity_poly.entity_id
_entity_poly.type
_entity_poly.pdbx_seq_one_letter_code
_entity_poly.pdbx_strand_id
1 'polypeptide(L)'
;RRLIKLQAHPDIQAATEEIFPVSFSDKARALAIYSPWNDVQTRIGAAVMETSALARKAMIKYMIADAPSFTELNNDDEACAAWIKSAVLGHWHVSCTNRMGSPDDPLAVTDSHARVIGMPGLRVCDASIFPNVPCANTNVPTMMVGEKTAANILSGN
;
A
#
# COMPACT_ATOMS: atom_id res chain seq x y z
N ARG A 1 -2.58 13.96 -7.26
CA ARG A 1 -2.69 15.44 -7.19
C ARG A 1 -3.04 15.98 -5.82
N ARG A 2 -4.03 15.42 -5.09
CA ARG A 2 -4.33 15.86 -3.71
C ARG A 2 -3.12 15.69 -2.79
N LEU A 3 -2.41 14.58 -2.90
CA LEU A 3 -1.17 14.34 -2.13
C LEU A 3 -0.04 15.29 -2.52
N ILE A 4 0.08 15.67 -3.80
CA ILE A 4 1.06 16.67 -4.25
C ILE A 4 0.78 18.04 -3.62
N LYS A 5 -0.50 18.44 -3.54
CA LYS A 5 -0.89 19.68 -2.85
C LYS A 5 -0.65 19.61 -1.34
N LEU A 6 -0.94 18.47 -0.72
CA LEU A 6 -0.72 18.26 0.70
C LEU A 6 0.77 18.36 1.06
N GLN A 7 1.64 17.69 0.29
CA GLN A 7 3.09 17.72 0.54
C GLN A 7 3.71 19.13 0.34
N ALA A 8 3.07 19.99 -0.44
CA ALA A 8 3.50 21.37 -0.61
C ALA A 8 3.06 22.30 0.55
N HIS A 9 2.27 21.82 1.50
CA HIS A 9 1.84 22.60 2.67
C HIS A 9 3.03 22.92 3.57
N PRO A 10 3.19 24.16 4.06
CA PRO A 10 4.33 24.56 4.88
C PRO A 10 4.57 23.68 6.11
N ASP A 11 3.50 23.29 6.83
CA ASP A 11 3.62 22.44 8.03
C ASP A 11 4.12 21.03 7.70
N ILE A 12 3.72 20.49 6.54
CA ILE A 12 4.22 19.17 6.09
C ILE A 12 5.69 19.30 5.69
N GLN A 13 6.07 20.37 5.00
CA GLN A 13 7.45 20.61 4.63
C GLN A 13 8.36 20.86 5.85
N ALA A 14 7.84 21.49 6.89
CA ALA A 14 8.57 21.67 8.14
C ALA A 14 8.76 20.37 8.94
N ALA A 15 7.85 19.43 8.79
CA ALA A 15 7.87 18.12 9.49
C ALA A 15 8.54 17.00 8.70
N THR A 16 8.92 17.24 7.44
CA THR A 16 9.50 16.25 6.55
C THR A 16 10.79 16.75 5.91
N GLU A 17 11.64 15.84 5.49
CA GLU A 17 12.83 16.17 4.71
C GLU A 17 12.52 16.16 3.21
N GLU A 18 13.02 15.18 2.47
CA GLU A 18 12.79 15.10 1.03
C GLU A 18 11.62 14.18 0.70
N ILE A 19 10.58 14.73 0.07
CA ILE A 19 9.44 13.95 -0.43
C ILE A 19 9.60 13.74 -1.94
N PHE A 20 9.43 12.52 -2.40
CA PHE A 20 9.52 12.20 -3.82
C PHE A 20 8.49 11.10 -4.19
N PRO A 21 8.09 11.01 -5.48
CA PRO A 21 7.22 9.93 -5.95
C PRO A 21 7.91 8.58 -5.79
N VAL A 22 7.20 7.60 -5.23
CA VAL A 22 7.75 6.26 -4.93
C VAL A 22 7.83 5.44 -6.22
N SER A 23 8.96 5.59 -6.91
CA SER A 23 9.38 4.69 -7.98
C SER A 23 10.90 4.56 -7.90
N PHE A 24 11.37 3.34 -7.64
CA PHE A 24 12.79 3.09 -7.43
C PHE A 24 13.50 2.76 -8.74
N SER A 25 14.67 3.38 -8.95
CA SER A 25 15.54 3.07 -10.08
C SER A 25 16.03 1.61 -10.03
N ASP A 26 16.45 1.09 -11.17
CA ASP A 26 17.06 -0.25 -11.23
C ASP A 26 18.31 -0.36 -10.37
N LYS A 27 19.06 0.74 -10.19
CA LYS A 27 20.19 0.80 -9.27
C LYS A 27 19.77 0.60 -7.82
N ALA A 28 18.70 1.29 -7.38
CA ALA A 28 18.16 1.14 -6.03
C ALA A 28 17.60 -0.28 -5.82
N ARG A 29 16.93 -0.84 -6.82
CA ARG A 29 16.41 -2.22 -6.77
C ARG A 29 17.54 -3.25 -6.69
N ALA A 30 18.64 -3.06 -7.45
CA ALA A 30 19.80 -3.93 -7.39
C ALA A 30 20.48 -3.92 -6.00
N LEU A 31 20.54 -2.75 -5.34
CA LEU A 31 21.07 -2.61 -3.99
C LEU A 31 20.19 -3.28 -2.92
N ALA A 32 18.90 -3.42 -3.17
CA ALA A 32 17.96 -4.10 -2.25
C ALA A 32 18.16 -5.64 -2.21
N ILE A 33 18.87 -6.22 -3.19
CA ILE A 33 19.23 -7.64 -3.16
C ILE A 33 20.35 -7.84 -2.14
N TYR A 34 20.10 -8.70 -1.14
CA TYR A 34 21.09 -8.91 -0.07
C TYR A 34 22.40 -9.50 -0.61
N SER A 35 23.49 -8.79 -0.36
CA SER A 35 24.86 -9.28 -0.48
C SER A 35 25.76 -8.47 0.48
N PRO A 36 26.90 -9.02 0.96
CA PRO A 36 27.82 -8.25 1.80
C PRO A 36 28.30 -6.95 1.15
N TRP A 37 28.46 -6.93 -0.16
CA TRP A 37 28.86 -5.77 -0.92
C TRP A 37 27.74 -4.72 -1.00
N ASN A 38 26.50 -5.14 -1.27
CA ASN A 38 25.35 -4.24 -1.29
C ASN A 38 25.07 -3.65 0.10
N ASP A 39 25.28 -4.41 1.18
CA ASP A 39 25.16 -3.90 2.55
C ASP A 39 26.15 -2.75 2.80
N VAL A 40 27.42 -2.92 2.41
CA VAL A 40 28.42 -1.86 2.52
C VAL A 40 28.03 -0.63 1.70
N GLN A 41 27.61 -0.82 0.44
CA GLN A 41 27.18 0.29 -0.43
C GLN A 41 25.96 1.03 0.15
N THR A 42 24.99 0.31 0.68
CA THR A 42 23.78 0.89 1.30
C THR A 42 24.16 1.71 2.54
N ARG A 43 25.04 1.21 3.41
CA ARG A 43 25.53 1.95 4.59
C ARG A 43 26.28 3.23 4.20
N ILE A 44 27.13 3.16 3.18
CA ILE A 44 27.83 4.35 2.66
C ILE A 44 26.81 5.35 2.09
N GLY A 45 25.86 4.87 1.30
CA GLY A 45 24.81 5.71 0.74
C GLY A 45 23.95 6.39 1.82
N ALA A 46 23.58 5.65 2.87
CA ALA A 46 22.86 6.21 4.02
C ALA A 46 23.69 7.31 4.71
N ALA A 47 24.94 7.04 5.01
CA ALA A 47 25.84 8.02 5.63
C ALA A 47 26.00 9.29 4.77
N VAL A 48 26.12 9.15 3.44
CA VAL A 48 26.16 10.28 2.52
C VAL A 48 24.87 11.12 2.58
N MET A 49 23.70 10.47 2.62
CA MET A 49 22.42 11.17 2.71
C MET A 49 22.25 11.96 4.03
N GLU A 50 22.93 11.55 5.09
CA GLU A 50 22.91 12.23 6.38
C GLU A 50 23.83 13.47 6.43
N THR A 51 24.77 13.61 5.48
CA THR A 51 25.75 14.72 5.51
C THR A 51 25.14 16.09 5.24
N SER A 52 24.17 16.17 4.31
CA SER A 52 23.51 17.45 3.96
C SER A 52 22.27 17.23 3.12
N ALA A 53 21.34 18.22 3.14
CA ALA A 53 20.15 18.23 2.29
C ALA A 53 20.50 18.18 0.79
N LEU A 54 21.62 18.80 0.38
CA LEU A 54 22.07 18.78 -1.02
C LEU A 54 22.51 17.38 -1.45
N ALA A 55 23.28 16.68 -0.61
CA ALA A 55 23.71 15.30 -0.86
C ALA A 55 22.49 14.37 -0.93
N ARG A 56 21.53 14.52 -0.02
CA ARG A 56 20.28 13.77 0.00
C ARG A 56 19.47 13.98 -1.29
N LYS A 57 19.25 15.22 -1.72
CA LYS A 57 18.55 15.54 -2.99
C LYS A 57 19.24 14.94 -4.19
N ALA A 58 20.55 15.04 -4.27
CA ALA A 58 21.34 14.45 -5.35
C ALA A 58 21.22 12.92 -5.36
N MET A 59 21.33 12.28 -4.19
CA MET A 59 21.21 10.84 -4.07
C MET A 59 19.81 10.34 -4.48
N ILE A 60 18.76 11.00 -4.01
CA ILE A 60 17.38 10.67 -4.40
C ILE A 60 17.22 10.82 -5.92
N LYS A 61 17.63 11.94 -6.49
CA LYS A 61 17.45 12.26 -7.91
C LYS A 61 18.22 11.31 -8.84
N TYR A 62 19.45 10.95 -8.51
CA TYR A 62 20.34 10.23 -9.45
C TYR A 62 20.53 8.76 -9.16
N MET A 63 20.19 8.31 -7.95
CA MET A 63 20.40 6.93 -7.53
C MET A 63 19.12 6.23 -7.12
N ILE A 64 18.22 6.91 -6.43
CA ILE A 64 17.08 6.25 -5.77
C ILE A 64 15.82 6.33 -6.64
N ALA A 65 15.38 7.55 -6.97
CA ALA A 65 14.12 7.77 -7.66
C ALA A 65 14.24 7.60 -9.18
N ASP A 66 13.23 6.98 -9.76
CA ASP A 66 12.99 6.92 -11.20
C ASP A 66 11.54 7.32 -11.45
N ALA A 67 11.27 8.61 -11.30
CA ALA A 67 9.93 9.16 -11.42
C ALA A 67 9.98 10.59 -11.95
N PRO A 68 8.93 11.04 -12.67
CA PRO A 68 8.75 12.44 -13.04
C PRO A 68 8.68 13.34 -11.80
N SER A 69 8.99 14.61 -11.98
CA SER A 69 8.87 15.59 -10.90
C SER A 69 7.41 15.79 -10.47
N PHE A 70 7.18 16.23 -9.24
CA PHE A 70 5.82 16.58 -8.78
C PHE A 70 5.16 17.66 -9.62
N THR A 71 5.94 18.61 -10.17
CA THR A 71 5.42 19.64 -11.06
C THR A 71 4.90 19.05 -12.36
N GLU A 72 5.63 18.14 -12.96
CA GLU A 72 5.23 17.41 -14.17
C GLU A 72 3.99 16.56 -13.91
N LEU A 73 3.99 15.72 -12.85
CA LEU A 73 2.84 14.90 -12.45
C LEU A 73 1.58 15.71 -12.12
N ASN A 74 1.73 16.96 -11.68
CA ASN A 74 0.60 17.85 -11.40
C ASN A 74 0.02 18.50 -12.65
N ASN A 75 0.86 18.84 -13.61
CA ASN A 75 0.50 19.66 -14.76
C ASN A 75 0.22 18.86 -16.04
N ASP A 76 0.71 17.61 -16.11
CA ASP A 76 0.52 16.72 -17.25
C ASP A 76 -0.26 15.47 -16.83
N ASP A 77 -1.49 15.33 -17.37
CA ASP A 77 -2.38 14.18 -17.09
C ASP A 77 -1.85 12.90 -17.73
N GLU A 78 -1.27 12.99 -18.91
CA GLU A 78 -0.77 11.84 -19.65
C GLU A 78 0.50 11.27 -18.98
N ALA A 79 1.45 12.14 -18.63
CA ALA A 79 2.64 11.77 -17.87
C ALA A 79 2.27 11.16 -16.51
N CYS A 80 1.31 11.73 -15.80
CA CYS A 80 0.82 11.21 -14.53
C CYS A 80 0.19 9.81 -14.70
N ALA A 81 -0.66 9.62 -15.70
CA ALA A 81 -1.29 8.33 -15.97
C ALA A 81 -0.27 7.26 -16.40
N ALA A 82 0.68 7.63 -17.23
CA ALA A 82 1.75 6.73 -17.69
C ALA A 82 2.63 6.28 -16.50
N TRP A 83 3.04 7.24 -15.64
CA TRP A 83 3.81 6.94 -14.45
C TRP A 83 3.04 6.03 -13.47
N ILE A 84 1.76 6.31 -13.18
CA ILE A 84 0.94 5.46 -12.30
C ILE A 84 0.88 4.03 -12.86
N LYS A 85 0.66 3.86 -14.15
CA LYS A 85 0.60 2.53 -14.79
C LYS A 85 1.92 1.76 -14.69
N SER A 86 3.05 2.44 -14.78
CA SER A 86 4.39 1.82 -14.68
C SER A 86 4.81 1.55 -13.22
N ALA A 87 4.36 2.38 -12.28
CA ALA A 87 4.80 2.34 -10.88
C ALA A 87 3.85 1.55 -9.97
N VAL A 88 2.63 1.21 -10.43
CA VAL A 88 1.66 0.47 -9.62
C VAL A 88 2.17 -0.94 -9.31
N LEU A 89 2.11 -1.31 -8.05
CA LEU A 89 2.53 -2.61 -7.56
C LEU A 89 1.38 -3.30 -6.82
N GLY A 90 1.41 -4.63 -6.80
CA GLY A 90 0.55 -5.41 -5.90
C GLY A 90 0.90 -5.11 -4.44
N HIS A 91 -0.11 -4.90 -3.60
CA HIS A 91 0.09 -4.46 -2.21
C HIS A 91 -0.14 -5.56 -1.18
N TRP A 92 -0.22 -6.82 -1.61
CA TRP A 92 -0.34 -8.00 -0.73
C TRP A 92 -1.60 -8.03 0.16
N HIS A 93 -2.59 -7.22 -0.13
CA HIS A 93 -3.86 -7.13 0.60
C HIS A 93 -4.97 -7.89 -0.14
N VAL A 94 -4.81 -9.21 -0.27
CA VAL A 94 -5.82 -10.09 -0.88
C VAL A 94 -7.09 -10.04 -0.04
N SER A 95 -8.24 -9.76 -0.68
CA SER A 95 -9.52 -9.60 0.00
C SER A 95 -10.69 -9.84 -0.96
N CYS A 96 -11.91 -9.96 -0.43
CA CYS A 96 -13.18 -10.01 -1.18
C CYS A 96 -13.42 -11.29 -2.00
N THR A 97 -12.62 -12.35 -1.88
CA THR A 97 -12.78 -13.59 -2.67
C THR A 97 -13.94 -14.48 -2.20
N ASN A 98 -14.33 -14.37 -0.91
CA ASN A 98 -15.51 -15.03 -0.31
C ASN A 98 -16.51 -13.96 0.14
N ARG A 99 -16.81 -13.02 -0.74
CA ARG A 99 -17.53 -11.79 -0.46
C ARG A 99 -18.80 -12.01 0.35
N MET A 100 -18.95 -11.23 1.43
CA MET A 100 -20.18 -11.16 2.21
C MET A 100 -21.28 -10.42 1.45
N GLY A 101 -22.50 -10.93 1.52
CA GLY A 101 -23.65 -10.29 0.91
C GLY A 101 -24.98 -10.92 1.32
N SER A 102 -26.08 -10.45 0.70
CA SER A 102 -27.39 -11.08 0.83
C SER A 102 -27.40 -12.46 0.19
N PRO A 103 -28.16 -13.41 0.73
CA PRO A 103 -28.39 -14.71 0.07
C PRO A 103 -28.95 -14.60 -1.35
N ASP A 104 -29.62 -13.49 -1.68
CA ASP A 104 -30.16 -13.22 -3.01
C ASP A 104 -29.12 -12.64 -3.99
N ASP A 105 -27.94 -12.29 -3.51
CA ASP A 105 -26.85 -11.81 -4.35
C ASP A 105 -26.06 -12.99 -4.91
N PRO A 106 -26.08 -13.24 -6.24
CA PRO A 106 -25.42 -14.40 -6.85
C PRO A 106 -23.88 -14.37 -6.71
N LEU A 107 -23.31 -13.25 -6.30
CA LEU A 107 -21.89 -13.10 -6.05
C LEU A 107 -21.53 -13.21 -4.56
N ALA A 108 -22.50 -13.33 -3.66
CA ALA A 108 -22.22 -13.52 -2.25
C ALA A 108 -21.85 -14.99 -1.96
N VAL A 109 -20.79 -15.16 -1.21
CA VAL A 109 -20.31 -16.47 -0.74
C VAL A 109 -20.62 -16.67 0.73
N THR A 110 -20.61 -15.60 1.52
CA THR A 110 -20.90 -15.63 2.95
C THR A 110 -22.02 -14.65 3.31
N ASP A 111 -22.74 -14.94 4.38
CA ASP A 111 -23.73 -14.04 4.99
C ASP A 111 -23.08 -13.07 5.99
N SER A 112 -23.89 -12.19 6.61
CA SER A 112 -23.44 -11.20 7.60
C SER A 112 -22.91 -11.81 8.91
N HIS A 113 -23.07 -13.11 9.12
CA HIS A 113 -22.53 -13.89 10.24
C HIS A 113 -21.31 -14.73 9.84
N ALA A 114 -20.74 -14.44 8.66
CA ALA A 114 -19.60 -15.15 8.08
C ALA A 114 -19.88 -16.63 7.75
N ARG A 115 -21.16 -17.06 7.70
CA ARG A 115 -21.55 -18.41 7.32
C ARG A 115 -21.55 -18.55 5.80
N VAL A 116 -21.03 -19.67 5.31
CA VAL A 116 -21.04 -19.95 3.87
C VAL A 116 -22.47 -20.28 3.42
N ILE A 117 -22.97 -19.51 2.44
CA ILE A 117 -24.30 -19.67 1.89
C ILE A 117 -24.42 -21.07 1.24
N GLY A 118 -25.44 -21.83 1.62
CA GLY A 118 -25.66 -23.20 1.11
C GLY A 118 -24.81 -24.29 1.77
N MET A 119 -23.92 -23.98 2.72
CA MET A 119 -23.10 -24.96 3.44
C MET A 119 -23.24 -24.82 4.96
N PRO A 120 -24.24 -25.48 5.58
CA PRO A 120 -24.43 -25.40 7.02
C PRO A 120 -23.20 -25.87 7.81
N GLY A 121 -22.87 -25.14 8.88
CA GLY A 121 -21.75 -25.46 9.76
C GLY A 121 -20.38 -24.93 9.29
N LEU A 122 -20.27 -24.32 8.11
CA LEU A 122 -19.03 -23.73 7.60
C LEU A 122 -19.06 -22.22 7.70
N ARG A 123 -17.95 -21.64 8.16
CA ARG A 123 -17.72 -20.17 8.19
C ARG A 123 -16.37 -19.84 7.59
N VAL A 124 -16.26 -18.62 7.07
CA VAL A 124 -15.00 -18.01 6.62
C VAL A 124 -14.76 -16.78 7.49
N CYS A 125 -13.54 -16.64 8.04
CA CYS A 125 -13.22 -15.61 9.01
C CYS A 125 -11.85 -14.97 8.72
N ASP A 126 -11.77 -14.27 7.59
CA ASP A 126 -10.58 -13.53 7.17
C ASP A 126 -10.98 -12.37 6.22
N ALA A 127 -9.99 -11.68 5.64
CA ALA A 127 -10.22 -10.57 4.72
C ALA A 127 -11.00 -10.96 3.45
N SER A 128 -11.12 -12.24 3.12
CA SER A 128 -11.84 -12.68 1.92
C SER A 128 -13.34 -12.38 1.99
N ILE A 129 -13.92 -12.27 3.20
CA ILE A 129 -15.35 -11.95 3.35
C ILE A 129 -15.70 -10.47 3.15
N PHE A 130 -14.72 -9.58 3.00
CA PHE A 130 -15.03 -8.17 2.79
C PHE A 130 -15.95 -7.98 1.58
N PRO A 131 -17.02 -7.17 1.71
CA PRO A 131 -17.93 -6.88 0.59
C PRO A 131 -17.26 -6.03 -0.49
N ASN A 132 -16.30 -5.19 -0.12
CA ASN A 132 -15.50 -4.35 -1.00
C ASN A 132 -14.07 -4.21 -0.47
N VAL A 133 -13.12 -3.93 -1.36
CA VAL A 133 -11.74 -3.64 -0.97
C VAL A 133 -11.72 -2.37 -0.13
N PRO A 134 -11.20 -2.41 1.12
CA PRO A 134 -11.12 -1.22 1.95
C PRO A 134 -10.10 -0.22 1.41
N CYS A 135 -10.36 1.08 1.60
CA CYS A 135 -9.41 2.15 1.25
C CYS A 135 -8.30 2.32 2.30
N ALA A 136 -7.90 1.24 2.96
CA ALA A 136 -6.92 1.21 4.04
C ALA A 136 -6.21 -0.14 4.09
N ASN A 137 -5.17 -0.23 4.94
CA ASN A 137 -4.53 -1.51 5.25
C ASN A 137 -5.55 -2.50 5.81
N THR A 138 -5.49 -3.77 5.36
CA THR A 138 -6.47 -4.82 5.70
C THR A 138 -6.28 -5.44 7.08
N ASN A 139 -5.17 -5.19 7.79
CA ASN A 139 -4.84 -5.85 9.06
C ASN A 139 -5.92 -5.60 10.13
N VAL A 140 -6.18 -4.35 10.49
CA VAL A 140 -7.17 -3.99 11.52
C VAL A 140 -8.59 -4.44 11.14
N PRO A 141 -9.10 -4.20 9.91
CA PRO A 141 -10.38 -4.74 9.48
C PRO A 141 -10.47 -6.26 9.57
N THR A 142 -9.40 -7.01 9.28
CA THR A 142 -9.38 -8.47 9.38
C THR A 142 -9.48 -8.93 10.85
N MET A 143 -8.78 -8.25 11.76
CA MET A 143 -8.91 -8.52 13.21
C MET A 143 -10.33 -8.27 13.68
N MET A 144 -10.99 -7.19 13.23
CA MET A 144 -12.39 -6.90 13.52
C MET A 144 -13.33 -8.01 13.02
N VAL A 145 -13.08 -8.58 11.84
CA VAL A 145 -13.81 -9.74 11.34
C VAL A 145 -13.67 -10.92 12.29
N GLY A 146 -12.46 -11.20 12.77
CA GLY A 146 -12.19 -12.26 13.74
C GLY A 146 -13.00 -12.10 15.02
N GLU A 147 -12.91 -10.93 15.66
CA GLU A 147 -13.65 -10.58 16.87
C GLU A 147 -15.18 -10.69 16.68
N LYS A 148 -15.69 -10.13 15.60
CA LYS A 148 -17.12 -10.16 15.29
C LYS A 148 -17.63 -11.59 15.05
N THR A 149 -16.87 -12.40 14.33
CA THR A 149 -17.24 -13.81 14.05
C THR A 149 -17.21 -14.64 15.33
N ALA A 150 -16.19 -14.45 16.17
CA ALA A 150 -16.13 -15.11 17.49
C ALA A 150 -17.34 -14.75 18.36
N ALA A 151 -17.71 -13.47 18.44
CA ALA A 151 -18.89 -13.03 19.18
C ALA A 151 -20.18 -13.65 18.63
N ASN A 152 -20.35 -13.75 17.31
CA ASN A 152 -21.50 -14.41 16.68
C ASN A 152 -21.56 -15.91 17.05
N ILE A 153 -20.44 -16.61 17.03
CA ILE A 153 -20.38 -18.03 17.41
C ILE A 153 -20.78 -18.23 18.88
N LEU A 154 -20.23 -17.41 19.79
CA LEU A 154 -20.51 -17.48 21.23
C LEU A 154 -21.98 -17.16 21.57
N SER A 155 -22.62 -16.30 20.79
CA SER A 155 -24.05 -15.98 20.96
C SER A 155 -25.01 -16.97 20.27
N GLY A 156 -24.50 -18.02 19.62
CA GLY A 156 -25.30 -19.01 18.92
C GLY A 156 -25.85 -18.58 17.56
N ASN A 157 -25.31 -17.50 17.01
CA ASN A 157 -25.69 -16.96 15.69
C ASN A 157 -24.77 -17.45 14.57
#